data_0ce14a49c140a0a7dfd98ae4c2972050
#
_entry.id   0ce14a49c140a0a7dfd98ae4c2972050
#
_cell.length_a   1.000
_cell.length_b   1.000
_cell.length_c   1.000
_cell.angle_alpha   90.00
_cell.angle_beta   90.00
_cell.angle_gamma   90.00
#
_symmetry.space_group_name_H-M   'P 1'
#
loop_
_entity.id
_entity.type
_entity.pdbx_description
1 polymer ?
#
loop_
_entity_poly.entity_id
_entity_poly.type
_entity_poly.pdbx_seq_one_letter_code
_entity_poly.pdbx_strand_id
1 'polypeptide(L)'
;MKKIILLSLLIFSTVLFSQKKVIKKFETNLQEIEISTIGLDDFVLENSTSDFIEITLFAENPNEQHILLNTGNNVVQIAFIIEELQTKETIFRKFITKRLQRASAVIKIPKGKKATIFGENINIESKSYEGNLAIFIDEGILKFNEVMAETAIKLYEGSIYATLKNAKIEVTSKLGKIQINDILYEKIYQNKSEKNQKTFTVTSLKANIYLTTQKTQ
;
A
#
# COMPACT_ATOMS: atom_id res chain seq x y z
N MET A 1 38.73 30.35 -13.73
CA MET A 1 38.23 30.35 -12.36
C MET A 1 36.70 30.29 -12.26
N LYS A 2 35.91 31.15 -12.92
CA LYS A 2 34.43 31.12 -12.85
C LYS A 2 33.79 29.80 -13.27
N LYS A 3 34.33 29.09 -14.29
CA LYS A 3 33.81 27.80 -14.76
C LYS A 3 34.07 26.65 -13.79
N ILE A 4 35.15 26.69 -13.01
CA ILE A 4 35.48 25.67 -12.00
C ILE A 4 34.58 25.81 -10.78
N ILE A 5 34.25 27.03 -10.40
CA ILE A 5 33.30 27.31 -9.30
C ILE A 5 31.90 26.83 -9.67
N LEU A 6 31.45 27.02 -10.90
CA LEU A 6 30.15 26.54 -11.38
C LEU A 6 30.09 25.03 -11.39
N LEU A 7 31.18 24.35 -11.80
CA LEU A 7 31.26 22.88 -11.79
C LEU A 7 31.26 22.33 -10.37
N SER A 8 31.96 22.97 -9.42
CA SER A 8 31.93 22.54 -8.02
C SER A 8 30.57 22.72 -7.37
N LEU A 9 29.85 23.78 -7.71
CA LEU A 9 28.46 23.99 -7.21
C LEU A 9 27.48 22.93 -7.74
N LEU A 10 27.67 22.47 -8.98
CA LEU A 10 26.86 21.43 -9.59
C LEU A 10 27.08 20.06 -8.91
N ILE A 11 28.33 19.75 -8.51
CA ILE A 11 28.66 18.50 -7.82
C ILE A 11 28.09 18.50 -6.38
N PHE A 12 28.04 19.65 -5.71
CA PHE A 12 27.46 19.77 -4.38
C PHE A 12 25.94 19.62 -4.35
N SER A 13 25.24 19.91 -5.45
CA SER A 13 23.77 19.81 -5.51
C SER A 13 23.24 18.36 -5.62
N THR A 14 24.10 17.40 -5.94
CA THR A 14 23.68 15.98 -6.10
C THR A 14 23.71 15.16 -4.80
N VAL A 15 24.16 15.73 -3.68
CA VAL A 15 24.31 15.00 -2.39
C VAL A 15 23.09 15.12 -1.48
N LEU A 16 22.08 15.89 -1.87
CA LEU A 16 20.93 16.18 -1.02
C LEU A 16 19.72 15.32 -1.43
N PHE A 17 19.24 14.53 -0.49
CA PHE A 17 18.03 13.68 -0.48
C PHE A 17 18.19 12.22 -0.93
N SER A 18 19.07 11.48 -0.30
CA SER A 18 18.91 10.04 -0.23
C SER A 18 18.05 9.68 0.99
N GLN A 19 16.79 9.29 0.79
CA GLN A 19 16.04 8.62 1.86
C GLN A 19 16.84 7.39 2.28
N LYS A 20 17.18 7.32 3.55
CA LYS A 20 17.84 6.15 4.09
C LYS A 20 16.84 5.00 4.10
N LYS A 21 17.33 3.79 3.88
CA LYS A 21 16.51 2.57 3.93
C LYS A 21 17.11 1.53 4.83
N VAL A 22 16.26 0.74 5.44
CA VAL A 22 16.64 -0.50 6.14
C VAL A 22 15.88 -1.67 5.52
N ILE A 23 16.54 -2.81 5.45
CA ILE A 23 15.96 -4.03 4.87
C ILE A 23 16.00 -5.12 5.92
N LYS A 24 14.84 -5.74 6.17
CA LYS A 24 14.71 -6.92 7.03
C LYS A 24 14.16 -8.08 6.23
N LYS A 25 14.83 -9.24 6.32
CA LYS A 25 14.41 -10.46 5.60
C LYS A 25 14.24 -11.59 6.59
N PHE A 26 13.21 -12.39 6.39
CA PHE A 26 12.97 -13.59 7.17
C PHE A 26 12.17 -14.62 6.36
N GLU A 27 12.32 -15.87 6.74
CA GLU A 27 11.57 -16.99 6.18
C GLU A 27 10.44 -17.38 7.13
N THR A 28 9.31 -17.82 6.58
CA THR A 28 8.20 -18.34 7.35
C THR A 28 7.39 -19.35 6.55
N ASN A 29 7.02 -20.45 7.21
CA ASN A 29 6.12 -21.45 6.66
C ASN A 29 4.63 -21.06 6.84
N LEU A 30 4.34 -20.01 7.61
CA LEU A 30 2.97 -19.56 7.87
C LEU A 30 2.37 -18.96 6.60
N GLN A 31 1.07 -19.24 6.42
CA GLN A 31 0.35 -18.81 5.22
C GLN A 31 -0.32 -17.45 5.36
N GLU A 32 -0.51 -16.97 6.58
CA GLU A 32 -1.21 -15.72 6.85
C GLU A 32 -0.23 -14.66 7.38
N ILE A 33 -0.32 -13.47 6.80
CA ILE A 33 0.52 -12.31 7.12
C ILE A 33 -0.39 -11.13 7.37
N GLU A 34 -0.30 -10.55 8.56
CA GLU A 34 -0.99 -9.31 8.94
C GLU A 34 0.00 -8.16 8.94
N ILE A 35 -0.37 -7.05 8.34
CA ILE A 35 0.48 -5.89 8.19
C ILE A 35 -0.26 -4.68 8.73
N SER A 36 0.27 -4.08 9.78
CA SER A 36 -0.17 -2.77 10.26
C SER A 36 0.67 -1.69 9.58
N THR A 37 0.02 -0.78 8.87
CA THR A 37 0.68 0.33 8.18
C THR A 37 0.65 1.63 8.98
N ILE A 38 0.30 1.56 10.27
CA ILE A 38 0.29 2.74 11.16
C ILE A 38 1.68 3.39 11.18
N GLY A 39 1.72 4.71 10.96
CA GLY A 39 2.95 5.49 10.87
C GLY A 39 3.57 5.57 9.48
N LEU A 40 3.02 4.88 8.48
CA LEU A 40 3.43 5.00 7.08
C LEU A 40 2.49 5.92 6.30
N ASP A 41 3.02 6.64 5.30
CA ASP A 41 2.25 7.41 4.32
C ASP A 41 1.99 6.61 3.04
N ASP A 42 2.96 5.80 2.63
CA ASP A 42 2.91 5.00 1.41
C ASP A 42 3.35 3.56 1.67
N PHE A 43 2.67 2.62 1.04
CA PHE A 43 2.94 1.19 1.17
C PHE A 43 2.87 0.50 -0.18
N VAL A 44 3.86 -0.34 -0.49
CA VAL A 44 3.90 -1.14 -1.72
C VAL A 44 3.96 -2.62 -1.38
N LEU A 45 3.06 -3.40 -1.98
CA LEU A 45 3.04 -4.85 -1.89
C LEU A 45 3.48 -5.46 -3.22
N GLU A 46 4.50 -6.34 -3.15
CA GLU A 46 5.07 -7.04 -4.32
C GLU A 46 5.14 -8.55 -4.06
N ASN A 47 5.27 -9.33 -5.14
CA ASN A 47 5.65 -10.73 -5.02
C ASN A 47 7.15 -10.85 -4.72
N SER A 48 7.51 -11.72 -3.78
CA SER A 48 8.90 -12.15 -3.61
C SER A 48 9.29 -13.12 -4.70
N THR A 49 10.53 -13.04 -5.15
CA THR A 49 11.15 -14.02 -6.07
C THR A 49 11.79 -15.20 -5.33
N SER A 50 11.71 -15.21 -4.01
CA SER A 50 12.27 -16.23 -3.11
C SER A 50 11.25 -16.59 -2.02
N ASP A 51 11.59 -17.55 -1.17
CA ASP A 51 10.76 -17.97 -0.03
C ASP A 51 10.81 -16.99 1.16
N PHE A 52 11.62 -15.94 1.03
CA PHE A 52 11.76 -14.91 2.06
C PHE A 52 10.72 -13.80 1.90
N ILE A 53 10.20 -13.35 3.03
CA ILE A 53 9.54 -12.05 3.13
C ILE A 53 10.64 -11.00 3.27
N GLU A 54 10.62 -9.99 2.42
CA GLU A 54 11.54 -8.86 2.43
C GLU A 54 10.77 -7.58 2.73
N ILE A 55 11.18 -6.88 3.77
CA ILE A 55 10.61 -5.60 4.19
C ILE A 55 11.68 -4.53 3.99
N THR A 56 11.40 -3.55 3.16
CA THR A 56 12.23 -2.35 3.00
C THR A 56 11.47 -1.17 3.59
N LEU A 57 12.01 -0.56 4.63
CA LEU A 57 11.49 0.66 5.24
C LEU A 57 12.34 1.85 4.81
N PHE A 58 11.69 2.89 4.33
CA PHE A 58 12.27 4.18 3.98
C PHE A 58 11.79 5.23 4.98
N ALA A 59 12.72 5.89 5.65
CA ALA A 59 12.43 6.95 6.60
C ALA A 59 13.64 7.89 6.72
N GLU A 60 13.56 8.89 7.55
CA GLU A 60 14.67 9.82 7.77
C GLU A 60 15.87 9.13 8.45
N ASN A 61 15.62 8.35 9.50
CA ASN A 61 16.63 7.59 10.23
C ASN A 61 16.15 6.16 10.52
N PRO A 62 15.96 5.31 9.48
CA PRO A 62 15.43 3.96 9.67
C PRO A 62 16.47 3.04 10.30
N ASN A 63 16.02 2.14 11.15
CA ASN A 63 16.79 0.99 11.63
C ASN A 63 15.90 -0.26 11.68
N GLU A 64 16.51 -1.45 11.87
CA GLU A 64 15.76 -2.71 11.88
C GLU A 64 14.78 -2.84 13.05
N GLN A 65 15.01 -2.13 14.15
CA GLN A 65 14.13 -2.13 15.32
C GLN A 65 12.81 -1.42 15.05
N HIS A 66 12.76 -0.55 14.03
CA HIS A 66 11.52 0.08 13.58
C HIS A 66 10.59 -0.89 12.85
N ILE A 67 11.09 -2.08 12.46
CA ILE A 67 10.30 -3.14 11.84
C ILE A 67 10.02 -4.21 12.89
N LEU A 68 8.82 -4.21 13.42
CA LEU A 68 8.36 -5.19 14.39
C LEU A 68 7.86 -6.45 13.68
N LEU A 69 8.32 -7.59 14.15
CA LEU A 69 7.85 -8.91 13.73
C LEU A 69 7.36 -9.68 14.94
N ASN A 70 6.16 -10.17 14.90
CA ASN A 70 5.59 -11.06 15.88
C ASN A 70 4.99 -12.28 15.19
N THR A 71 5.02 -13.43 15.84
CA THR A 71 4.40 -14.66 15.33
C THR A 71 3.51 -15.22 16.43
N GLY A 72 2.22 -15.33 16.14
CA GLY A 72 1.24 -15.86 17.06
C GLY A 72 -0.01 -16.35 16.31
N ASN A 73 -0.70 -17.33 16.84
CA ASN A 73 -1.95 -17.85 16.27
C ASN A 73 -1.85 -18.26 14.78
N ASN A 74 -0.73 -18.82 14.36
CA ASN A 74 -0.41 -19.16 12.97
C ASN A 74 -0.39 -17.99 11.99
N VAL A 75 -0.18 -16.76 12.49
CA VAL A 75 -0.08 -15.54 11.69
C VAL A 75 1.25 -14.85 11.95
N VAL A 76 1.88 -14.33 10.92
CA VAL A 76 3.00 -13.38 11.03
C VAL A 76 2.43 -11.99 11.07
N GLN A 77 2.76 -11.24 12.11
CA GLN A 77 2.37 -9.84 12.28
C GLN A 77 3.56 -8.93 12.01
N ILE A 78 3.37 -7.97 11.10
CA ILE A 78 4.35 -6.96 10.72
C ILE A 78 3.78 -5.60 11.11
N ALA A 79 4.55 -4.81 11.84
CA ALA A 79 4.20 -3.44 12.21
C ALA A 79 5.42 -2.53 12.17
N PHE A 80 5.19 -1.22 12.21
CA PHE A 80 6.25 -0.22 12.14
C PHE A 80 6.18 0.71 13.35
N ILE A 81 7.35 0.99 13.96
CA ILE A 81 7.50 2.05 14.95
C ILE A 81 8.19 3.21 14.26
N ILE A 82 7.44 4.20 13.86
CA ILE A 82 7.96 5.44 13.32
C ILE A 82 7.87 6.47 14.46
N GLU A 83 9.02 6.85 15.01
CA GLU A 83 9.07 7.89 16.03
C GLU A 83 8.54 9.20 15.40
N GLU A 84 7.39 9.64 15.88
CA GLU A 84 7.00 11.03 15.68
C GLU A 84 8.04 11.89 16.40
N LEU A 85 8.83 12.66 15.65
CA LEU A 85 9.61 13.73 16.26
C LEU A 85 8.64 14.64 16.98
N GLN A 86 8.57 14.50 18.31
CA GLN A 86 7.92 15.49 19.17
C GLN A 86 8.71 16.80 19.00
N THR A 87 8.35 17.55 17.96
CA THR A 87 8.80 18.94 17.86
C THR A 87 8.26 19.64 19.08
N LYS A 88 9.14 20.09 19.99
CA LYS A 88 8.78 21.01 21.07
C LYS A 88 8.00 22.14 20.44
N GLU A 89 6.69 22.17 20.70
CA GLU A 89 5.75 23.10 20.10
C GLU A 89 6.15 24.55 20.42
N THR A 90 6.69 25.25 19.47
CA THR A 90 6.59 26.71 19.42
C THR A 90 5.26 27.03 18.75
N ILE A 91 4.43 27.80 19.44
CA ILE A 91 2.99 28.06 19.21
C ILE A 91 2.64 28.46 17.75
N PHE A 92 3.59 28.83 16.92
CA PHE A 92 3.38 29.29 15.54
C PHE A 92 3.52 28.22 14.45
N ARG A 93 3.86 26.96 14.76
CA ARG A 93 4.09 25.91 13.75
C ARG A 93 3.06 24.78 13.73
N LYS A 94 1.97 24.94 14.45
CA LYS A 94 0.96 23.88 14.67
C LYS A 94 0.30 23.33 13.37
N PHE A 95 0.37 24.05 12.27
CA PHE A 95 -0.28 23.68 11.01
C PHE A 95 0.66 23.18 9.91
N ILE A 96 1.97 23.32 10.05
CA ILE A 96 2.93 22.99 8.98
C ILE A 96 3.73 21.72 9.27
N THR A 97 3.88 21.31 10.53
CA THR A 97 4.85 20.31 10.94
C THR A 97 4.33 18.85 10.95
N LYS A 98 3.03 18.61 10.86
CA LYS A 98 2.47 17.25 10.80
C LYS A 98 2.80 16.46 9.52
N ARG A 99 3.45 17.08 8.53
CA ARG A 99 3.70 16.50 7.21
C ARG A 99 5.15 16.25 6.84
N LEU A 100 6.10 16.43 7.76
CA LEU A 100 7.53 16.42 7.40
C LEU A 100 8.23 15.06 7.54
N GLN A 101 7.63 14.08 8.18
CA GLN A 101 8.17 12.72 8.21
C GLN A 101 7.35 11.82 7.31
N ARG A 102 7.86 11.57 6.10
CA ARG A 102 7.28 10.58 5.20
C ARG A 102 8.02 9.28 5.41
N ALA A 103 7.34 8.32 6.00
CA ALA A 103 7.80 6.94 6.01
C ALA A 103 7.04 6.14 4.96
N SER A 104 7.76 5.28 4.25
CA SER A 104 7.15 4.35 3.31
C SER A 104 7.77 2.98 3.44
N ALA A 105 7.00 1.95 3.11
CA ALA A 105 7.50 0.58 3.12
C ALA A 105 7.18 -0.15 1.82
N VAL A 106 8.11 -1.01 1.41
CA VAL A 106 7.91 -2.01 0.37
C VAL A 106 8.02 -3.38 1.02
N ILE A 107 6.97 -4.19 0.91
CA ILE A 107 7.01 -5.57 1.38
C ILE A 107 6.87 -6.52 0.19
N LYS A 108 7.82 -7.44 0.08
CA LYS A 108 7.76 -8.55 -0.86
C LYS A 108 7.38 -9.82 -0.11
N ILE A 109 6.31 -10.46 -0.55
CA ILE A 109 5.77 -11.67 0.06
C ILE A 109 5.82 -12.80 -0.96
N PRO A 110 6.22 -14.03 -0.58
CA PRO A 110 6.12 -15.20 -1.46
C PRO A 110 4.70 -15.39 -2.00
N LYS A 111 4.60 -15.83 -3.24
CA LYS A 111 3.31 -16.07 -3.90
C LYS A 111 2.42 -17.05 -3.13
N GLY A 112 1.11 -16.87 -3.22
CA GLY A 112 0.12 -17.76 -2.63
C GLY A 112 -0.16 -17.54 -1.14
N LYS A 113 0.63 -16.75 -0.43
CA LYS A 113 0.33 -16.39 0.97
C LYS A 113 -0.83 -15.40 1.03
N LYS A 114 -1.60 -15.45 2.10
CA LYS A 114 -2.67 -14.48 2.37
C LYS A 114 -2.10 -13.27 3.10
N ALA A 115 -2.32 -12.08 2.57
CA ALA A 115 -1.94 -10.82 3.20
C ALA A 115 -3.17 -10.06 3.67
N THR A 116 -3.15 -9.57 4.92
CA THR A 116 -4.18 -8.69 5.47
C THR A 116 -3.52 -7.39 5.90
N ILE A 117 -3.98 -6.26 5.37
CA ILE A 117 -3.41 -4.94 5.61
C ILE A 117 -4.40 -4.09 6.40
N PHE A 118 -3.92 -3.50 7.49
CA PHE A 118 -4.68 -2.58 8.33
C PHE A 118 -3.97 -1.22 8.37
N GLY A 119 -4.74 -0.14 8.33
CA GLY A 119 -4.21 1.21 8.42
C GLY A 119 -5.28 2.26 8.58
N GLU A 120 -4.86 3.49 8.81
CA GLU A 120 -5.74 4.65 8.94
C GLU A 120 -5.69 5.50 7.67
N ASN A 121 -4.65 6.29 7.50
CA ASN A 121 -4.46 7.18 6.35
C ASN A 121 -3.21 6.77 5.59
N ILE A 122 -3.36 6.01 4.50
CA ILE A 122 -2.26 5.36 3.78
C ILE A 122 -2.56 5.19 2.30
N ASN A 123 -1.58 5.46 1.45
CA ASN A 123 -1.63 5.07 0.05
C ASN A 123 -1.03 3.67 -0.12
N ILE A 124 -1.75 2.79 -0.81
CA ILE A 124 -1.30 1.41 -1.03
C ILE A 124 -1.23 1.12 -2.53
N GLU A 125 -0.09 0.61 -2.98
CA GLU A 125 0.08 0.06 -4.31
C GLU A 125 0.32 -1.46 -4.23
N SER A 126 -0.52 -2.25 -4.90
CA SER A 126 -0.29 -3.68 -5.11
C SER A 126 0.23 -3.91 -6.52
N LYS A 127 1.48 -4.37 -6.64
CA LYS A 127 2.11 -4.69 -7.92
C LYS A 127 1.80 -6.14 -8.30
N SER A 128 0.54 -6.39 -8.68
CA SER A 128 0.06 -7.70 -9.16
C SER A 128 0.37 -8.83 -8.17
N TYR A 129 0.03 -8.63 -6.89
CA TYR A 129 0.29 -9.63 -5.85
C TYR A 129 -0.51 -10.92 -6.12
N GLU A 130 0.18 -12.08 -6.09
CA GLU A 130 -0.36 -13.39 -6.45
C GLU A 130 -0.82 -14.20 -5.21
N GLY A 131 -1.33 -13.54 -4.17
CA GLY A 131 -1.93 -14.14 -2.98
C GLY A 131 -3.24 -13.45 -2.62
N ASN A 132 -4.05 -14.11 -1.82
CA ASN A 132 -5.30 -13.52 -1.35
C ASN A 132 -5.01 -12.27 -0.52
N LEU A 133 -5.73 -11.18 -0.79
CA LEU A 133 -5.46 -9.87 -0.21
C LEU A 133 -6.71 -9.30 0.46
N ALA A 134 -6.59 -8.90 1.72
CA ALA A 134 -7.61 -8.16 2.44
C ALA A 134 -7.04 -6.81 2.89
N ILE A 135 -7.77 -5.72 2.66
CA ILE A 135 -7.35 -4.36 3.04
C ILE A 135 -8.46 -3.68 3.83
N PHE A 136 -8.12 -3.17 5.00
CA PHE A 136 -9.01 -2.48 5.91
C PHE A 136 -8.35 -1.16 6.30
N ILE A 137 -8.78 -0.05 5.68
CA ILE A 137 -8.22 1.28 5.95
C ILE A 137 -9.34 2.33 6.00
N ASP A 138 -9.07 3.43 6.70
CA ASP A 138 -10.03 4.52 6.81
C ASP A 138 -9.94 5.45 5.61
N GLU A 139 -8.76 5.93 5.25
CA GLU A 139 -8.58 6.89 4.18
C GLU A 139 -7.35 6.57 3.33
N GLY A 140 -7.40 6.84 2.02
CA GLY A 140 -6.23 6.73 1.16
C GLY A 140 -6.53 6.43 -0.30
N ILE A 141 -5.45 6.21 -1.05
CA ILE A 141 -5.50 5.84 -2.46
C ILE A 141 -4.99 4.42 -2.61
N LEU A 142 -5.84 3.54 -3.12
CA LEU A 142 -5.48 2.16 -3.42
C LEU A 142 -5.28 1.98 -4.92
N LYS A 143 -4.13 1.44 -5.32
CA LYS A 143 -3.80 1.14 -6.72
C LYS A 143 -3.44 -0.33 -6.88
N PHE A 144 -4.13 -1.01 -7.79
CA PHE A 144 -3.85 -2.40 -8.15
C PHE A 144 -3.48 -2.46 -9.62
N ASN A 145 -2.22 -2.79 -9.93
CA ASN A 145 -1.75 -2.91 -11.32
C ASN A 145 -2.53 -4.00 -12.06
N GLU A 146 -2.64 -5.18 -11.45
CA GLU A 146 -3.56 -6.23 -11.85
C GLU A 146 -3.98 -7.02 -10.59
N VAL A 147 -5.26 -7.32 -10.47
CA VAL A 147 -5.76 -8.18 -9.41
C VAL A 147 -5.55 -9.64 -9.83
N MET A 148 -4.68 -10.37 -9.12
CA MET A 148 -4.27 -11.72 -9.48
C MET A 148 -4.98 -12.82 -8.68
N ALA A 149 -5.50 -12.50 -7.50
CA ALA A 149 -6.16 -13.44 -6.57
C ALA A 149 -7.38 -12.79 -5.91
N GLU A 150 -8.03 -13.51 -5.01
CA GLU A 150 -9.15 -12.96 -4.25
C GLU A 150 -8.73 -11.71 -3.49
N THR A 151 -9.49 -10.63 -3.68
CA THR A 151 -9.19 -9.34 -3.06
C THR A 151 -10.44 -8.76 -2.43
N ALA A 152 -10.36 -8.46 -1.13
CA ALA A 152 -11.43 -7.85 -0.36
C ALA A 152 -10.97 -6.52 0.25
N ILE A 153 -11.73 -5.45 0.04
CA ILE A 153 -11.36 -4.10 0.46
C ILE A 153 -12.50 -3.49 1.26
N LYS A 154 -12.16 -2.94 2.43
CA LYS A 154 -13.00 -2.01 3.16
C LYS A 154 -12.26 -0.68 3.27
N LEU A 155 -12.79 0.36 2.63
CA LEU A 155 -12.24 1.71 2.60
C LEU A 155 -13.35 2.70 2.97
N TYR A 156 -13.14 3.50 4.01
CA TYR A 156 -14.15 4.48 4.39
C TYR A 156 -14.21 5.62 3.37
N GLU A 157 -13.07 6.27 3.06
CA GLU A 157 -12.97 7.42 2.14
C GLU A 157 -11.71 7.34 1.29
N GLY A 158 -11.75 7.84 0.05
CA GLY A 158 -10.57 7.89 -0.82
C GLY A 158 -10.85 7.44 -2.25
N SER A 159 -9.87 6.77 -2.87
CA SER A 159 -10.00 6.32 -4.26
C SER A 159 -9.38 4.93 -4.46
N ILE A 160 -10.03 4.12 -5.29
CA ILE A 160 -9.55 2.79 -5.68
C ILE A 160 -9.41 2.75 -7.19
N TYR A 161 -8.22 2.36 -7.67
CA TYR A 161 -7.90 2.12 -9.07
C TYR A 161 -7.47 0.67 -9.24
N ALA A 162 -8.14 -0.11 -10.09
CA ALA A 162 -7.77 -1.50 -10.29
C ALA A 162 -7.95 -1.96 -11.73
N THR A 163 -7.00 -2.78 -12.21
CA THR A 163 -7.13 -3.52 -13.46
C THR A 163 -7.54 -4.96 -13.15
N LEU A 164 -8.61 -5.42 -13.74
CA LEU A 164 -9.24 -6.71 -13.50
C LEU A 164 -9.30 -7.53 -14.78
N LYS A 165 -8.75 -8.74 -14.74
CA LYS A 165 -8.89 -9.73 -15.82
C LYS A 165 -9.65 -10.94 -15.28
N ASN A 166 -10.73 -11.33 -15.95
CA ASN A 166 -11.53 -12.51 -15.59
C ASN A 166 -11.87 -12.58 -14.09
N ALA A 167 -12.45 -11.52 -13.55
CA ALA A 167 -12.80 -11.44 -12.14
C ALA A 167 -14.32 -11.30 -11.95
N LYS A 168 -14.83 -11.92 -10.91
CA LYS A 168 -16.12 -11.58 -10.34
C LYS A 168 -15.97 -10.25 -9.59
N ILE A 169 -16.78 -9.28 -9.90
CA ILE A 169 -16.70 -7.94 -9.32
C ILE A 169 -17.94 -7.67 -8.47
N GLU A 170 -17.73 -7.33 -7.22
CA GLU A 170 -18.77 -6.94 -6.29
C GLU A 170 -18.33 -5.67 -5.58
N VAL A 171 -18.80 -4.51 -6.02
CA VAL A 171 -18.38 -3.23 -5.46
C VAL A 171 -19.57 -2.39 -5.01
N THR A 172 -19.40 -1.79 -3.83
CA THR A 172 -20.38 -0.89 -3.23
C THR A 172 -19.69 0.36 -2.72
N SER A 173 -20.20 1.54 -3.11
CA SER A 173 -19.83 2.83 -2.53
C SER A 173 -21.10 3.66 -2.31
N LYS A 174 -21.43 3.96 -1.05
CA LYS A 174 -22.72 4.61 -0.73
C LYS A 174 -22.80 6.07 -1.20
N LEU A 175 -21.68 6.80 -1.12
CA LEU A 175 -21.60 8.24 -1.42
C LEU A 175 -20.56 8.58 -2.47
N GLY A 176 -19.66 7.66 -2.82
CA GLY A 176 -18.65 7.81 -3.87
C GLY A 176 -19.17 7.41 -5.24
N LYS A 177 -18.34 7.55 -6.25
CA LYS A 177 -18.61 7.18 -7.63
C LYS A 177 -18.07 5.79 -7.93
N ILE A 178 -18.78 5.01 -8.73
CA ILE A 178 -18.29 3.75 -9.31
C ILE A 178 -18.21 3.93 -10.81
N GLN A 179 -17.02 3.76 -11.39
CA GLN A 179 -16.78 3.86 -12.82
C GLN A 179 -16.05 2.60 -13.28
N ILE A 180 -16.61 1.96 -14.31
CA ILE A 180 -16.04 0.73 -14.88
C ILE A 180 -15.97 0.89 -16.39
N ASN A 181 -14.75 0.83 -16.96
CA ASN A 181 -14.51 1.09 -18.38
C ASN A 181 -15.22 2.37 -18.86
N ASP A 182 -15.05 3.47 -18.11
CA ASP A 182 -15.65 4.78 -18.38
C ASP A 182 -17.18 4.88 -18.22
N ILE A 183 -17.86 3.80 -17.84
CA ILE A 183 -19.30 3.80 -17.56
C ILE A 183 -19.52 4.05 -16.06
N LEU A 184 -20.36 5.04 -15.74
CA LEU A 184 -20.73 5.35 -14.35
C LEU A 184 -21.87 4.44 -13.88
N TYR A 185 -21.76 4.00 -12.63
CA TYR A 185 -22.76 3.21 -11.93
C TYR A 185 -23.12 3.86 -10.60
N GLU A 186 -24.35 3.74 -10.18
CA GLU A 186 -24.80 4.23 -8.88
C GLU A 186 -24.56 3.19 -7.79
N LYS A 187 -23.92 3.59 -6.70
CA LYS A 187 -23.80 2.89 -5.41
C LYS A 187 -23.34 1.43 -5.43
N ILE A 188 -23.77 0.62 -6.38
CA ILE A 188 -23.49 -0.83 -6.42
C ILE A 188 -23.24 -1.25 -7.87
N TYR A 189 -22.23 -2.08 -8.05
CA TYR A 189 -22.01 -2.81 -9.30
C TYR A 189 -21.64 -4.26 -9.01
N GLN A 190 -22.27 -5.17 -9.73
CA GLN A 190 -21.97 -6.60 -9.74
C GLN A 190 -21.98 -7.12 -11.17
N ASN A 191 -20.95 -7.86 -11.57
CA ASN A 191 -20.98 -8.57 -12.84
C ASN A 191 -21.47 -10.01 -12.65
N LYS A 192 -21.89 -10.63 -13.77
CA LYS A 192 -22.21 -12.08 -13.77
C LYS A 192 -20.90 -12.87 -13.57
N SER A 193 -20.93 -13.82 -12.65
CA SER A 193 -19.82 -14.72 -12.40
C SER A 193 -19.80 -15.86 -13.40
N GLU A 194 -18.64 -16.18 -13.98
CA GLU A 194 -18.34 -17.45 -14.60
C GLU A 194 -17.69 -18.38 -13.59
N LYS A 195 -17.72 -19.71 -13.80
CA LYS A 195 -17.12 -20.67 -12.87
C LYS A 195 -15.60 -20.42 -12.74
N ASN A 196 -15.07 -20.52 -11.52
CA ASN A 196 -13.64 -20.44 -11.19
C ASN A 196 -12.97 -19.08 -11.39
N GLN A 197 -13.71 -17.99 -11.22
CA GLN A 197 -13.13 -16.63 -11.23
C GLN A 197 -12.71 -16.19 -9.83
N LYS A 198 -11.56 -15.48 -9.77
CA LYS A 198 -11.17 -14.71 -8.59
C LYS A 198 -12.21 -13.63 -8.29
N THR A 199 -12.45 -13.33 -7.03
CA THR A 199 -13.42 -12.32 -6.62
C THR A 199 -12.71 -11.03 -6.20
N PHE A 200 -13.19 -9.90 -6.69
CA PHE A 200 -12.80 -8.56 -6.27
C PHE A 200 -13.98 -7.88 -5.58
N THR A 201 -13.89 -7.73 -4.26
CA THR A 201 -14.97 -7.18 -3.44
C THR A 201 -14.52 -5.85 -2.84
N VAL A 202 -15.33 -4.81 -3.00
CA VAL A 202 -15.13 -3.51 -2.35
C VAL A 202 -16.37 -3.08 -1.60
N THR A 203 -16.19 -2.68 -0.35
CA THR A 203 -17.23 -2.03 0.44
C THR A 203 -16.70 -0.69 0.93
N SER A 204 -17.37 0.40 0.55
CA SER A 204 -16.97 1.74 0.95
C SER A 204 -18.18 2.62 1.33
N LEU A 205 -17.90 3.64 2.14
CA LEU A 205 -18.87 4.71 2.39
C LEU A 205 -18.72 5.84 1.37
N LYS A 206 -17.50 6.34 1.13
CA LYS A 206 -17.25 7.56 0.33
C LYS A 206 -16.16 7.38 -0.75
N ALA A 207 -15.61 6.19 -0.95
CA ALA A 207 -14.53 6.05 -1.93
C ALA A 207 -15.06 6.12 -3.36
N ASN A 208 -14.27 6.75 -4.22
CA ASN A 208 -14.43 6.66 -5.67
C ASN A 208 -13.72 5.41 -6.18
N ILE A 209 -14.41 4.60 -6.98
CA ILE A 209 -13.92 3.31 -7.47
C ILE A 209 -13.82 3.38 -9.00
N TYR A 210 -12.61 3.20 -9.52
CA TYR A 210 -12.28 3.23 -10.94
C TYR A 210 -11.70 1.88 -11.36
N LEU A 211 -12.45 1.12 -12.13
CA LEU A 211 -12.06 -0.22 -12.56
C LEU A 211 -11.89 -0.30 -14.07
N THR A 212 -10.80 -0.91 -14.50
CA THR A 212 -10.60 -1.31 -15.90
C THR A 212 -10.72 -2.82 -15.99
N THR A 213 -11.68 -3.31 -16.80
CA THR A 213 -11.87 -4.74 -17.01
C THR A 213 -11.38 -5.13 -18.39
N GLN A 214 -10.59 -6.21 -18.45
CA GLN A 214 -10.13 -6.81 -19.70
C GLN A 214 -10.76 -8.20 -19.83
N LYS A 215 -11.41 -8.47 -20.97
CA LYS A 215 -11.80 -9.83 -21.33
C LYS A 215 -10.56 -10.52 -21.89
N THR A 216 -10.26 -11.72 -21.41
CA THR A 216 -9.31 -12.59 -22.10
C THR A 216 -9.96 -13.02 -23.41
N GLN A 217 -9.27 -12.81 -24.52
CA GLN A 217 -9.65 -13.34 -25.81
C GLN A 217 -9.47 -14.86 -25.83
#